data_80d5ee203a26661317df9970ac84af62
#
_entry.id   80d5ee203a26661317df9970ac84af62
#
_cell.length_a   1.000
_cell.length_b   1.000
_cell.length_c   1.000
_cell.angle_alpha   90.00
_cell.angle_beta   90.00
_cell.angle_gamma   90.00
#
_symmetry.space_group_name_H-M   'P 1'
#
loop_
_entity.id
_entity.type
_entity.pdbx_description
1 polymer ?
#
loop_
_entity_poly.entity_id
_entity_poly.type
_entity_poly.pdbx_seq_one_letter_code
_entity_poly.pdbx_strand_id
1 'polypeptide(L)'
;MTRCCICGKEIKDEVLEGNNPDPLKDENGKFLSETDNPRCCKSCDNIYVLAARMSLYCGIPEQFELTQKKVLELRKGWLKK
;
A
#
# COMPACT_ATOMS: atom_id res chain seq x y z
N MET A 1 16.12 4.87 -7.07
CA MET A 1 15.47 3.57 -6.91
C MET A 1 14.28 3.68 -5.99
N THR A 2 13.15 3.18 -6.43
CA THR A 2 11.90 3.26 -5.65
C THR A 2 11.63 1.92 -4.98
N ARG A 3 11.12 1.96 -3.76
CA ARG A 3 10.68 0.76 -3.06
C ARG A 3 9.17 0.75 -2.96
N CYS A 4 8.59 -0.46 -2.93
CA CYS A 4 7.17 -0.59 -2.65
C CYS A 4 6.87 -0.04 -1.25
N CYS A 5 5.90 0.88 -1.16
CA CYS A 5 5.55 1.47 0.12
C CYS A 5 4.85 0.49 1.07
N ILE A 6 4.46 -0.68 0.58
CA ILE A 6 3.76 -1.69 1.38
C ILE A 6 4.72 -2.79 1.85
N CYS A 7 5.39 -3.48 0.91
CA CYS A 7 6.24 -4.63 1.26
C CYS A 7 7.74 -4.32 1.26
N GLY A 8 8.14 -3.14 0.81
CA GLY A 8 9.55 -2.74 0.78
C GLY A 8 10.37 -3.31 -0.37
N LYS A 9 9.74 -4.06 -1.26
CA LYS A 9 10.42 -4.63 -2.42
C LYS A 9 10.87 -3.54 -3.38
N GLU A 10 12.05 -3.72 -3.97
CA GLU A 10 12.57 -2.77 -4.95
C GLU A 10 11.70 -2.74 -6.21
N ILE A 11 11.39 -1.53 -6.67
CA ILE A 11 10.68 -1.31 -7.93
C ILE A 11 11.71 -0.76 -8.93
N LYS A 12 12.06 -1.58 -9.93
CA LYS A 12 13.10 -1.22 -10.89
C LYS A 12 12.67 -0.12 -11.85
N ASP A 13 11.44 -0.15 -12.30
CA ASP A 13 10.91 0.86 -13.22
C ASP A 13 9.63 1.45 -12.64
N GLU A 14 9.75 2.63 -12.06
CA GLU A 14 8.64 3.31 -11.42
C GLU A 14 7.48 3.63 -12.38
N VAL A 15 7.81 3.90 -13.63
CA VAL A 15 6.79 4.23 -14.65
C VAL A 15 5.96 3.01 -15.04
N LEU A 16 6.62 1.85 -15.21
CA LEU A 16 5.95 0.63 -15.66
C LEU A 16 5.45 -0.24 -14.51
N GLU A 17 6.17 -0.25 -13.38
CA GLU A 17 5.90 -1.16 -12.27
C GLU A 17 5.34 -0.47 -11.03
N GLY A 18 5.45 0.87 -10.94
CA GLY A 18 4.95 1.62 -9.80
C GLY A 18 3.45 1.86 -9.90
N ASN A 19 2.74 1.61 -8.81
CA ASN A 19 1.29 1.75 -8.75
C ASN A 19 0.87 2.67 -7.60
N ASN A 20 -0.28 3.31 -7.75
CA ASN A 20 -0.84 4.20 -6.74
C ASN A 20 -1.45 3.38 -5.59
N PRO A 21 -0.98 3.55 -4.35
CA PRO A 21 -1.48 2.78 -3.21
C PRO A 21 -2.76 3.32 -2.57
N ASP A 22 -3.34 4.39 -3.08
CA ASP A 22 -4.58 4.93 -2.51
C ASP A 22 -5.70 3.88 -2.50
N PRO A 23 -6.54 3.84 -1.48
CA PRO A 23 -6.68 4.77 -0.36
C PRO A 23 -5.95 4.34 0.93
N LEU A 24 -4.96 3.49 0.82
CA LEU A 24 -4.24 3.00 2.00
C LEU A 24 -3.42 4.11 2.66
N LYS A 25 -3.29 4.04 3.98
CA LYS A 25 -2.60 5.04 4.79
C LYS A 25 -1.41 4.45 5.53
N ASP A 26 -0.50 5.33 5.94
CA ASP A 26 0.66 4.94 6.73
C ASP A 26 0.34 4.93 8.24
N GLU A 27 1.38 4.74 9.06
CA GLU A 27 1.27 4.64 10.51
C GLU A 27 0.78 5.94 11.17
N ASN A 28 0.90 7.05 10.47
CA ASN A 28 0.51 8.37 10.95
C ASN A 28 -0.84 8.82 10.41
N GLY A 29 -1.53 7.97 9.67
CA GLY A 29 -2.83 8.30 9.08
C GLY A 29 -2.73 9.12 7.80
N LYS A 30 -1.54 9.24 7.22
CA LYS A 30 -1.32 9.96 5.96
C LYS A 30 -1.43 8.98 4.80
N PHE A 31 -2.04 9.39 3.70
CA PHE A 31 -2.12 8.53 2.51
C PHE A 31 -0.73 8.14 2.05
N LEU A 32 -0.55 6.86 1.71
CA LEU A 32 0.74 6.36 1.24
C LEU A 32 1.23 7.10 -0.01
N SER A 33 0.31 7.53 -0.86
CA SER A 33 0.65 8.28 -2.07
C SER A 33 1.19 9.69 -1.79
N GLU A 34 1.03 10.17 -0.56
CA GLU A 34 1.51 11.50 -0.15
C GLU A 34 2.81 11.43 0.66
N THR A 35 3.37 10.23 0.85
CA THR A 35 4.63 10.04 1.57
C THR A 35 5.82 10.17 0.61
N ASP A 36 7.03 10.10 1.16
CA ASP A 36 8.26 10.16 0.39
C ASP A 36 8.42 8.97 -0.56
N ASN A 37 7.70 7.90 -0.32
CA ASN A 37 7.74 6.70 -1.15
C ASN A 37 6.31 6.35 -1.57
N PRO A 38 5.76 7.05 -2.60
CA PRO A 38 4.32 7.01 -2.92
C PRO A 38 3.88 5.88 -3.84
N ARG A 39 4.74 4.92 -4.14
CA ARG A 39 4.39 3.85 -5.08
C ARG A 39 4.46 2.47 -4.45
N CYS A 40 3.59 1.56 -4.90
CA CYS A 40 3.63 0.17 -4.48
C CYS A 40 3.90 -0.73 -5.69
N CYS A 41 4.37 -1.96 -5.43
CA CYS A 41 4.62 -2.92 -6.48
C CYS A 41 3.31 -3.51 -7.00
N LYS A 42 3.38 -4.15 -8.16
CA LYS A 42 2.20 -4.72 -8.80
C LYS A 42 1.52 -5.79 -7.94
N SER A 43 2.30 -6.61 -7.25
CA SER A 43 1.74 -7.65 -6.37
C SER A 43 0.93 -7.03 -5.23
N CYS A 44 1.47 -6.01 -4.57
CA CYS A 44 0.75 -5.32 -3.49
C CYS A 44 -0.46 -4.57 -4.01
N ASP A 45 -0.37 -4.00 -5.20
CA ASP A 45 -1.50 -3.34 -5.85
C ASP A 45 -2.64 -4.34 -6.05
N ASN A 46 -2.35 -5.52 -6.59
CA ASN A 46 -3.36 -6.53 -6.87
C ASN A 46 -3.95 -7.16 -5.60
N ILE A 47 -3.17 -7.29 -4.55
CA ILE A 47 -3.60 -7.97 -3.32
C ILE A 47 -4.24 -7.00 -2.34
N TYR A 48 -3.56 -5.90 -2.03
CA TYR A 48 -3.97 -5.00 -0.94
C TYR A 48 -4.72 -3.77 -1.42
N VAL A 49 -4.21 -3.10 -2.43
CA VAL A 49 -4.83 -1.87 -2.93
C VAL A 49 -6.17 -2.17 -3.56
N LEU A 50 -6.24 -3.20 -4.39
CA LEU A 50 -7.50 -3.60 -5.03
C LEU A 50 -8.51 -4.04 -3.98
N ALA A 51 -8.09 -4.82 -2.98
CA ALA A 51 -8.98 -5.25 -1.89
C ALA A 51 -9.53 -4.04 -1.13
N ALA A 52 -8.68 -3.05 -0.84
CA ALA A 52 -9.10 -1.85 -0.13
C ALA A 52 -10.12 -1.05 -0.95
N ARG A 53 -9.87 -0.87 -2.23
CA ARG A 53 -10.77 -0.15 -3.12
C ARG A 53 -12.12 -0.85 -3.26
N MET A 54 -12.10 -2.16 -3.42
CA MET A 54 -13.32 -2.96 -3.51
C MET A 54 -14.12 -2.90 -2.22
N SER A 55 -13.46 -2.93 -1.07
CA SER A 55 -14.11 -2.83 0.23
C SER A 55 -14.87 -1.51 0.37
N LEU A 56 -14.24 -0.41 -0.04
CA LEU A 56 -14.88 0.90 0.00
C LEU A 56 -16.03 1.00 -1.00
N TYR A 57 -15.83 0.47 -2.20
CA TYR A 57 -16.83 0.48 -3.24
C TYR A 57 -18.08 -0.30 -2.83
N CYS A 58 -17.90 -1.45 -2.19
CA CYS A 58 -18.99 -2.31 -1.75
C CYS A 58 -19.57 -1.92 -0.39
N GLY A 59 -18.98 -0.94 0.27
CA GLY A 59 -19.46 -0.47 1.58
C GLY A 59 -19.19 -1.46 2.70
N ILE A 60 -18.04 -2.13 2.70
CA ILE A 60 -17.65 -3.10 3.73
C ILE A 60 -16.45 -2.55 4.52
N PRO A 61 -16.69 -1.65 5.51
CA PRO A 61 -15.61 -0.99 6.24
C PRO A 61 -14.71 -1.95 7.02
N GLU A 62 -15.23 -3.06 7.50
CA GLU A 62 -14.43 -4.05 8.23
C GLU A 62 -13.35 -4.65 7.35
N GLN A 63 -13.66 -4.93 6.09
CA GLN A 63 -12.69 -5.47 5.14
C GLN A 63 -11.59 -4.44 4.84
N PHE A 64 -11.97 -3.18 4.71
CA PHE A 64 -11.00 -2.12 4.52
C PHE A 64 -10.04 -2.02 5.71
N GLU A 65 -10.58 -2.07 6.93
CA GLU A 65 -9.77 -2.00 8.15
C GLU A 65 -8.81 -3.16 8.27
N LEU A 66 -9.24 -4.38 7.93
CA LEU A 66 -8.38 -5.56 7.94
C LEU A 66 -7.24 -5.42 6.93
N THR A 67 -7.55 -4.94 5.73
CA THR A 67 -6.55 -4.71 4.69
C THR A 67 -5.56 -3.64 5.13
N GLN A 68 -6.04 -2.54 5.69
CA GLN A 68 -5.21 -1.45 6.19
C GLN A 68 -4.27 -1.95 7.30
N LYS A 69 -4.78 -2.76 8.21
CA LYS A 69 -4.00 -3.34 9.29
C LYS A 69 -2.90 -4.25 8.74
N LYS A 70 -3.24 -5.06 7.76
CA LYS A 70 -2.28 -5.97 7.13
C LYS A 70 -1.15 -5.19 6.45
N VAL A 71 -1.50 -4.11 5.79
CA VAL A 71 -0.52 -3.22 5.15
C VAL A 71 0.43 -2.63 6.19
N LEU A 72 -0.10 -2.16 7.32
CA LEU A 72 0.73 -1.61 8.38
C LEU A 72 1.67 -2.66 8.97
N GLU A 73 1.23 -3.90 9.12
CA GLU A 73 2.08 -4.99 9.59
C GLU A 73 3.23 -5.26 8.63
N LEU A 74 2.95 -5.28 7.33
CA LEU A 74 3.98 -5.47 6.32
C LEU A 74 5.00 -4.32 6.33
N ARG A 75 4.54 -3.10 6.41
CA ARG A 75 5.40 -1.92 6.49
C ARG A 75 6.31 -1.99 7.71
N LYS A 76 5.77 -2.39 8.85
CA LYS A 76 6.51 -2.53 10.08
C LYS A 76 7.68 -3.51 9.94
N GLY A 77 7.49 -4.55 9.14
CA GLY A 77 8.51 -5.58 8.91
C GLY A 77 9.76 -5.06 8.22
N TRP A 78 9.64 -4.12 7.28
CA TRP A 78 10.80 -3.62 6.55
C TRP A 78 11.23 -2.20 6.96
N LEU A 79 10.36 -1.42 7.58
CA LEU A 79 10.70 -0.07 8.04
C LEU A 79 11.59 -0.08 9.27
N LYS A 80 11.60 -1.15 10.03
CA LYS A 80 12.40 -1.28 11.25
C LYS A 80 13.89 -1.51 11.02
N LYS A 81 14.32 -1.62 9.80
CA LYS A 81 15.75 -1.85 9.52
C LYS A 81 16.56 -0.55 9.60
#